data_26a581232aa2cc575028142e01f0d62e
#
_entry.id   26a581232aa2cc575028142e01f0d62e
#
_cell.length_a   1.000
_cell.length_b   1.000
_cell.length_c   1.000
_cell.angle_alpha   90.00
_cell.angle_beta   90.00
_cell.angle_gamma   90.00
#
_symmetry.space_group_name_H-M   'P 1'
#
loop_
_entity.id
_entity.type
_entity.pdbx_description
1 polymer ?
#
loop_
_entity_poly.entity_id
_entity_poly.type
_entity_poly.pdbx_seq_one_letter_code
_entity_poly.pdbx_strand_id
1 'polypeptide(L)'
;MSYFKFLCVLSVFLLFSCSKNKKLENEEIIIDTTEIVRPEYGFGFELNNYRVERDTIKRGDNLGLILGRHNFDATDIHIISEKVKDSFNIAKIRAGNVLTLLKSKTDPPKLEVLIYEPDKMGFNVIDFRDSTKAYTVNYPITFKTR
;
A
#
# COMPACT_ATOMS: atom_id res chain seq x y z
N MET A 1 23.86 -79.55 24.20
CA MET A 1 22.94 -78.40 24.37
C MET A 1 23.62 -77.08 24.68
N SER A 2 24.93 -77.03 24.84
CA SER A 2 25.69 -75.83 25.23
C SER A 2 26.07 -74.92 24.03
N TYR A 3 26.33 -75.53 22.87
CA TYR A 3 26.73 -74.76 21.67
C TYR A 3 25.63 -73.95 21.03
N PHE A 4 24.35 -74.38 21.19
CA PHE A 4 23.20 -73.68 20.63
C PHE A 4 22.95 -72.30 21.34
N LYS A 5 23.25 -72.23 22.64
CA LYS A 5 23.16 -70.97 23.42
C LYS A 5 24.28 -69.99 23.02
N PHE A 6 25.45 -70.50 22.67
CA PHE A 6 26.59 -69.67 22.28
C PHE A 6 26.41 -69.06 20.87
N LEU A 7 25.75 -69.82 19.99
CA LEU A 7 25.44 -69.35 18.64
C LEU A 7 24.41 -68.22 18.62
N CYS A 8 23.43 -68.29 19.53
CA CYS A 8 22.44 -67.19 19.68
C CYS A 8 23.03 -65.88 20.23
N VAL A 9 24.01 -65.96 21.13
CA VAL A 9 24.67 -64.77 21.71
C VAL A 9 25.55 -64.10 20.66
N LEU A 10 26.20 -64.84 19.80
CA LEU A 10 27.04 -64.30 18.71
C LEU A 10 26.21 -63.63 17.60
N SER A 11 24.98 -64.11 17.36
CA SER A 11 24.06 -63.52 16.39
C SER A 11 23.49 -62.13 16.79
N VAL A 12 23.39 -61.86 18.10
CA VAL A 12 22.86 -60.58 18.63
C VAL A 12 23.87 -59.49 18.53
N PHE A 13 25.19 -59.78 18.47
CA PHE A 13 26.24 -58.77 18.39
C PHE A 13 26.45 -58.17 17.02
N LEU A 14 25.90 -58.80 15.95
CA LEU A 14 26.07 -58.32 14.57
C LEU A 14 25.03 -57.26 14.12
N LEU A 15 24.05 -56.92 14.98
CA LEU A 15 23.00 -55.97 14.65
C LEU A 15 23.26 -54.55 15.16
N PHE A 16 24.35 -54.32 15.92
CA PHE A 16 24.79 -52.96 16.25
C PHE A 16 25.74 -52.41 15.19
N SER A 17 25.35 -52.44 13.92
CA SER A 17 25.95 -51.66 12.89
C SER A 17 25.48 -50.23 13.09
N CYS A 18 26.32 -49.45 13.76
CA CYS A 18 26.12 -48.02 14.00
C CYS A 18 26.00 -47.30 12.68
N SER A 19 24.80 -47.05 12.22
CA SER A 19 24.54 -46.06 11.19
C SER A 19 24.95 -44.70 11.77
N LYS A 20 26.14 -44.25 11.41
CA LYS A 20 26.52 -42.83 11.55
C LYS A 20 25.63 -42.03 10.64
N ASN A 21 24.45 -41.66 11.13
CA ASN A 21 23.71 -40.56 10.55
C ASN A 21 24.59 -39.32 10.66
N LYS A 22 25.25 -38.99 9.56
CA LYS A 22 25.77 -37.69 9.33
C LYS A 22 24.59 -36.72 9.40
N LYS A 23 24.40 -36.11 10.57
CA LYS A 23 23.51 -34.97 10.71
C LYS A 23 24.05 -33.92 9.75
N LEU A 24 23.44 -33.86 8.57
CA LEU A 24 23.52 -32.67 7.75
C LEU A 24 22.92 -31.58 8.63
N GLU A 25 23.79 -30.81 9.23
CA GLU A 25 23.44 -29.50 9.72
C GLU A 25 22.96 -28.78 8.47
N ASN A 26 21.63 -28.76 8.28
CA ASN A 26 21.01 -27.75 7.47
C ASN A 26 21.36 -26.43 8.19
N GLU A 27 22.42 -25.78 7.76
CA GLU A 27 22.48 -24.35 7.87
C GLU A 27 21.22 -23.86 7.15
N GLU A 28 20.16 -23.60 7.93
CA GLU A 28 19.12 -22.69 7.47
C GLU A 28 19.86 -21.41 7.11
N ILE A 29 20.15 -21.28 5.81
CA ILE A 29 20.46 -20.00 5.23
C ILE A 29 19.19 -19.18 5.50
N ILE A 30 19.19 -18.46 6.61
CA ILE A 30 18.27 -17.36 6.82
C ILE A 30 18.64 -16.37 5.72
N ILE A 31 18.03 -16.57 4.55
CA ILE A 31 17.95 -15.54 3.54
C ILE A 31 17.08 -14.49 4.24
N ASP A 32 17.74 -13.54 4.89
CA ASP A 32 17.13 -12.28 5.27
C ASP A 32 16.65 -11.64 3.95
N THR A 33 15.45 -12.09 3.53
CA THR A 33 14.76 -11.49 2.41
C THR A 33 14.24 -10.16 2.96
N THR A 34 15.15 -9.23 3.17
CA THR A 34 14.77 -7.83 3.19
C THR A 34 14.15 -7.58 1.83
N GLU A 35 12.82 -7.68 1.80
CA GLU A 35 12.02 -7.32 0.65
C GLU A 35 12.43 -5.88 0.30
N ILE A 36 13.22 -5.73 -0.76
CA ILE A 36 13.61 -4.43 -1.27
C ILE A 36 12.35 -3.82 -1.84
N VAL A 37 11.58 -3.16 -0.97
CA VAL A 37 10.38 -2.41 -1.36
C VAL A 37 10.85 -1.30 -2.28
N ARG A 38 10.65 -1.51 -3.58
CA ARG A 38 10.96 -0.48 -4.58
C ARG A 38 9.98 0.68 -4.39
N PRO A 39 10.45 1.94 -4.35
CA PRO A 39 9.57 3.07 -4.24
C PRO A 39 8.64 3.16 -5.44
N GLU A 40 7.33 3.15 -5.19
CA GLU A 40 6.30 3.38 -6.19
C GLU A 40 5.90 4.85 -6.16
N TYR A 41 6.01 5.54 -7.30
CA TYR A 41 5.63 6.94 -7.42
C TYR A 41 4.35 7.10 -8.21
N GLY A 42 3.45 7.93 -7.73
CA GLY A 42 2.23 8.32 -8.42
C GLY A 42 1.78 9.71 -8.03
N PHE A 43 1.29 10.49 -8.96
CA PHE A 43 0.78 11.85 -8.74
C PHE A 43 1.80 12.82 -8.10
N GLY A 44 3.10 12.52 -8.18
CA GLY A 44 4.15 13.30 -7.52
C GLY A 44 4.43 12.89 -6.07
N PHE A 45 3.83 11.79 -5.59
CA PHE A 45 4.02 11.26 -4.24
C PHE A 45 4.66 9.86 -4.29
N GLU A 46 5.45 9.54 -3.27
CA GLU A 46 5.92 8.18 -3.02
C GLU A 46 4.79 7.40 -2.32
N LEU A 47 4.08 6.57 -3.10
CA LEU A 47 2.86 5.89 -2.65
C LEU A 47 3.11 4.91 -1.51
N ASN A 48 4.32 4.36 -1.42
CA ASN A 48 4.72 3.46 -0.33
C ASN A 48 4.60 4.11 1.06
N ASN A 49 4.60 5.44 1.15
CA ASN A 49 4.47 6.16 2.42
C ASN A 49 3.03 6.28 2.92
N TYR A 50 2.04 5.88 2.10
CA TYR A 50 0.62 6.05 2.37
C TYR A 50 -0.15 4.74 2.35
N ARG A 51 -1.34 4.77 2.94
CA ARG A 51 -2.43 3.85 2.59
C ARG A 51 -3.19 4.49 1.43
N VAL A 52 -3.05 3.88 0.25
CA VAL A 52 -3.69 4.39 -0.97
C VAL A 52 -5.07 3.76 -1.10
N GLU A 53 -6.11 4.60 -1.13
CA GLU A 53 -7.48 4.19 -1.39
C GLU A 53 -7.97 4.84 -2.67
N ARG A 54 -8.70 4.10 -3.49
CA ARG A 54 -9.40 4.62 -4.67
C ARG A 54 -10.89 4.53 -4.45
N ASP A 55 -11.58 5.62 -4.68
CA ASP A 55 -13.04 5.70 -4.62
C ASP A 55 -13.58 6.35 -5.88
N THR A 56 -14.87 6.20 -6.09
CA THR A 56 -15.58 6.83 -7.21
C THR A 56 -16.61 7.79 -6.67
N ILE A 57 -16.63 8.99 -7.22
CA ILE A 57 -17.58 10.03 -6.84
C ILE A 57 -18.99 9.56 -7.15
N LYS A 58 -19.87 9.58 -6.16
CA LYS A 58 -21.27 9.20 -6.27
C LYS A 58 -22.13 10.38 -6.71
N ARG A 59 -23.30 10.06 -7.23
CA ARG A 59 -24.27 11.09 -7.57
C ARG A 59 -24.70 11.86 -6.31
N GLY A 60 -24.59 13.19 -6.34
CA GLY A 60 -24.87 14.07 -5.21
C GLY A 60 -23.68 14.35 -4.30
N ASP A 61 -22.54 13.71 -4.54
CA ASP A 61 -21.30 14.04 -3.81
C ASP A 61 -20.83 15.46 -4.15
N ASN A 62 -20.28 16.11 -3.16
CA ASN A 62 -19.54 17.35 -3.25
C ASN A 62 -18.32 17.27 -2.33
N LEU A 63 -17.41 18.22 -2.41
CA LEU A 63 -16.19 18.21 -1.62
C LEU A 63 -16.47 18.10 -0.11
N GLY A 64 -17.49 18.82 0.40
CA GLY A 64 -17.84 18.78 1.82
C GLY A 64 -18.29 17.41 2.28
N LEU A 65 -19.16 16.71 1.50
CA LEU A 65 -19.58 15.36 1.81
C LEU A 65 -18.43 14.35 1.73
N ILE A 66 -17.52 14.54 0.77
CA ILE A 66 -16.33 13.69 0.64
C ILE A 66 -15.44 13.86 1.87
N LEU A 67 -15.10 15.10 2.24
CA LEU A 67 -14.26 15.39 3.40
C LEU A 67 -14.91 14.94 4.71
N GLY A 68 -16.24 15.13 4.87
CA GLY A 68 -16.96 14.67 6.04
C GLY A 68 -16.87 13.16 6.27
N ARG A 69 -16.83 12.36 5.19
CA ARG A 69 -16.59 10.90 5.29
C ARG A 69 -15.18 10.55 5.80
N HIS A 70 -14.26 11.50 5.75
CA HIS A 70 -12.87 11.35 6.19
C HIS A 70 -12.56 12.12 7.47
N ASN A 71 -13.58 12.34 8.31
CA ASN A 71 -13.48 12.93 9.65
C ASN A 71 -13.04 14.42 9.69
N PHE A 72 -13.27 15.16 8.61
CA PHE A 72 -13.18 16.61 8.67
C PHE A 72 -14.50 17.17 9.23
N ASP A 73 -14.40 18.09 10.19
CA ASP A 73 -15.56 18.77 10.72
C ASP A 73 -16.05 19.91 9.81
N ALA A 74 -17.20 20.49 10.13
CA ALA A 74 -17.80 21.55 9.31
C ALA A 74 -16.92 22.82 9.22
N THR A 75 -16.17 23.12 10.28
CA THR A 75 -15.26 24.26 10.32
C THR A 75 -14.07 24.03 9.39
N ASP A 76 -13.46 22.85 9.48
CA ASP A 76 -12.36 22.44 8.61
C ASP A 76 -12.79 22.45 7.15
N ILE A 77 -13.95 21.88 6.84
CA ILE A 77 -14.51 21.84 5.48
C ILE A 77 -14.71 23.25 4.92
N HIS A 78 -15.21 24.18 5.74
CA HIS A 78 -15.36 25.56 5.32
C HIS A 78 -14.02 26.22 5.02
N ILE A 79 -13.05 26.10 5.94
CA ILE A 79 -11.70 26.65 5.77
C ILE A 79 -11.01 26.08 4.53
N ILE A 80 -11.11 24.75 4.33
CA ILE A 80 -10.54 24.07 3.17
C ILE A 80 -11.19 24.59 1.89
N SER A 81 -12.52 24.65 1.85
CA SER A 81 -13.27 25.10 0.66
C SER A 81 -12.88 26.53 0.26
N GLU A 82 -12.72 27.43 1.23
CA GLU A 82 -12.26 28.80 0.95
C GLU A 82 -10.82 28.85 0.41
N LYS A 83 -9.93 28.03 0.96
CA LYS A 83 -8.53 27.99 0.52
C LYS A 83 -8.33 27.43 -0.86
N VAL A 84 -9.17 26.46 -1.28
CA VAL A 84 -8.98 25.74 -2.54
C VAL A 84 -9.82 26.31 -3.70
N LYS A 85 -10.77 27.19 -3.43
CA LYS A 85 -11.74 27.68 -4.43
C LYS A 85 -11.12 28.23 -5.71
N ASP A 86 -9.96 28.89 -5.61
CA ASP A 86 -9.28 29.50 -6.75
C ASP A 86 -8.43 28.52 -7.56
N SER A 87 -7.94 27.48 -6.89
CA SER A 87 -7.04 26.46 -7.48
C SER A 87 -7.75 25.17 -7.86
N PHE A 88 -8.84 24.86 -7.19
CA PHE A 88 -9.63 23.65 -7.39
C PHE A 88 -11.10 24.03 -7.64
N ASN A 89 -11.55 23.86 -8.86
CA ASN A 89 -12.96 24.16 -9.19
C ASN A 89 -13.89 23.07 -8.61
N ILE A 90 -14.31 23.30 -7.37
CA ILE A 90 -15.19 22.39 -6.59
C ILE A 90 -16.48 22.07 -7.35
N ALA A 91 -16.99 23.03 -8.14
CA ALA A 91 -18.20 22.84 -8.93
C ALA A 91 -18.03 21.86 -10.11
N LYS A 92 -16.80 21.49 -10.43
CA LYS A 92 -16.49 20.51 -11.50
C LYS A 92 -16.35 19.08 -11.01
N ILE A 93 -16.59 18.82 -9.73
CA ILE A 93 -16.65 17.44 -9.22
C ILE A 93 -17.84 16.73 -9.89
N ARG A 94 -17.58 15.61 -10.57
CA ARG A 94 -18.59 14.86 -11.32
C ARG A 94 -18.68 13.43 -10.85
N ALA A 95 -19.91 12.94 -10.70
CA ALA A 95 -20.16 11.53 -10.42
C ALA A 95 -19.54 10.63 -11.51
N GLY A 96 -18.96 9.52 -11.10
CA GLY A 96 -18.28 8.57 -11.96
C GLY A 96 -16.77 8.79 -12.10
N ASN A 97 -16.27 9.98 -11.73
CA ASN A 97 -14.83 10.24 -11.74
C ASN A 97 -14.13 9.61 -10.52
N VAL A 98 -12.84 9.35 -10.69
CA VAL A 98 -12.02 8.69 -9.68
C VAL A 98 -11.46 9.70 -8.68
N LEU A 99 -11.49 9.30 -7.41
CA LEU A 99 -10.76 9.91 -6.31
C LEU A 99 -9.68 8.95 -5.86
N THR A 100 -8.45 9.43 -5.74
CA THR A 100 -7.38 8.72 -5.05
C THR A 100 -7.09 9.43 -3.74
N LEU A 101 -7.14 8.69 -2.64
CA LEU A 101 -7.00 9.18 -1.28
C LEU A 101 -5.70 8.61 -0.71
N LEU A 102 -4.76 9.49 -0.37
CA LEU A 102 -3.53 9.12 0.31
C LEU A 102 -3.72 9.37 1.80
N LYS A 103 -3.78 8.29 2.58
CA LYS A 103 -3.96 8.35 4.03
C LYS A 103 -2.66 8.01 4.75
N SER A 104 -2.47 8.58 5.93
CA SER A 104 -1.35 8.22 6.80
C SER A 104 -1.37 6.72 7.14
N LYS A 105 -0.20 6.17 7.49
CA LYS A 105 -0.07 4.81 8.02
C LYS A 105 -0.34 4.72 9.52
N THR A 106 -0.75 5.81 10.15
CA THR A 106 -1.14 5.87 11.57
C THR A 106 -2.44 5.12 11.82
N ASP A 107 -2.75 4.87 13.08
CA ASP A 107 -4.02 4.32 13.52
C ASP A 107 -4.65 5.26 14.55
N PRO A 108 -5.81 5.88 14.26
CA PRO A 108 -6.57 5.80 13.01
C PRO A 108 -5.88 6.54 11.84
N PRO A 109 -6.10 6.09 10.59
CA PRO A 109 -5.53 6.72 9.41
C PRO A 109 -6.20 8.07 9.14
N LYS A 110 -5.38 9.08 8.82
CA LYS A 110 -5.87 10.42 8.46
C LYS A 110 -5.72 10.65 6.96
N LEU A 111 -6.68 11.31 6.34
CA LEU A 111 -6.55 11.76 4.95
C LEU A 111 -5.51 12.89 4.89
N GLU A 112 -4.44 12.66 4.13
CA GLU A 112 -3.35 13.61 3.96
C GLU A 112 -3.35 14.27 2.57
N VAL A 113 -3.76 13.52 1.54
CA VAL A 113 -3.85 14.06 0.18
C VAL A 113 -5.10 13.50 -0.50
N LEU A 114 -5.84 14.37 -1.19
CA LEU A 114 -6.94 14.02 -2.06
C LEU A 114 -6.57 14.35 -3.50
N ILE A 115 -6.67 13.37 -4.39
CA ILE A 115 -6.38 13.51 -5.83
C ILE A 115 -7.67 13.25 -6.59
N TYR A 116 -8.07 14.20 -7.40
CA TYR A 116 -9.25 14.12 -8.24
C TYR A 116 -8.86 14.11 -9.70
N GLU A 117 -9.29 13.09 -10.43
CA GLU A 117 -9.04 12.91 -11.85
C GLU A 117 -10.29 13.28 -12.65
N PRO A 118 -10.43 14.54 -13.13
CA PRO A 118 -11.62 14.98 -13.88
C PRO A 118 -11.70 14.32 -15.24
N ASP A 119 -10.56 14.06 -15.87
CA ASP A 119 -10.41 13.46 -17.18
C ASP A 119 -8.98 12.89 -17.37
N LYS A 120 -8.64 12.51 -18.60
CA LYS A 120 -7.31 11.97 -18.94
C LYS A 120 -6.24 13.05 -19.19
N MET A 121 -6.57 14.32 -19.06
CA MET A 121 -5.68 15.44 -19.38
C MET A 121 -4.87 15.89 -18.17
N GLY A 122 -5.27 15.49 -16.96
CA GLY A 122 -4.58 15.87 -15.73
C GLY A 122 -5.36 15.51 -14.49
N PHE A 123 -4.87 15.97 -13.35
CA PHE A 123 -5.48 15.75 -12.06
C PHE A 123 -5.36 16.98 -11.16
N ASN A 124 -6.23 17.08 -10.19
CA ASN A 124 -6.21 18.09 -9.15
C ASN A 124 -5.79 17.46 -7.84
N VAL A 125 -4.99 18.17 -7.06
CA VAL A 125 -4.49 17.74 -5.76
C VAL A 125 -4.96 18.72 -4.69
N ILE A 126 -5.44 18.19 -3.57
CA ILE A 126 -5.59 18.92 -2.31
C ILE A 126 -4.69 18.23 -1.30
N ASP A 127 -3.68 18.96 -0.82
CA ASP A 127 -2.70 18.48 0.17
C ASP A 127 -3.04 19.09 1.53
N PHE A 128 -3.26 18.26 2.55
CA PHE A 128 -3.66 18.65 3.90
C PHE A 128 -2.54 18.53 4.93
N ARG A 129 -1.33 18.07 4.54
CA ARG A 129 -0.27 17.67 5.48
C ARG A 129 0.22 18.81 6.40
N ASP A 130 0.72 19.90 5.83
CA ASP A 130 1.27 21.01 6.61
C ASP A 130 0.30 22.18 6.64
N SER A 131 -0.09 22.62 5.48
CA SER A 131 -1.11 23.65 5.26
C SER A 131 -1.92 23.25 4.04
N THR A 132 -3.25 23.41 4.09
CA THR A 132 -4.11 23.10 2.95
C THR A 132 -3.66 23.86 1.72
N LYS A 133 -3.25 23.13 0.68
CA LYS A 133 -2.86 23.63 -0.63
C LYS A 133 -3.62 22.88 -1.71
N ALA A 134 -3.99 23.58 -2.77
CA ALA A 134 -4.56 22.93 -3.94
C ALA A 134 -3.85 23.38 -5.21
N TYR A 135 -3.65 22.44 -6.12
CA TYR A 135 -3.05 22.69 -7.42
C TYR A 135 -3.54 21.71 -8.47
N THR A 136 -3.39 22.10 -9.74
CA THR A 136 -3.73 21.25 -10.89
C THR A 136 -2.45 20.86 -11.63
N VAL A 137 -2.36 19.59 -12.00
CA VAL A 137 -1.29 19.07 -12.85
C VAL A 137 -1.89 18.64 -14.17
N ASN A 138 -1.36 19.17 -15.28
CA ASN A 138 -1.76 18.78 -16.63
C ASN A 138 -0.71 17.86 -17.23
N TYR A 139 -1.15 16.78 -17.89
CA TYR A 139 -0.25 15.90 -18.63
C TYR A 139 0.20 16.57 -19.94
N PRO A 140 1.45 16.37 -20.34
CA PRO A 140 1.90 16.88 -21.63
C PRO A 140 1.14 16.21 -22.79
N ILE A 141 0.55 17.02 -23.67
CA ILE A 141 -0.18 16.52 -24.83
C ILE A 141 0.80 16.28 -25.96
N THR A 142 0.96 15.04 -26.40
CA THR A 142 1.77 14.72 -27.59
C THR A 142 0.84 14.48 -28.78
N PHE A 143 0.89 15.35 -29.75
CA PHE A 143 0.17 15.16 -31.02
C PHE A 143 0.96 14.21 -31.91
N LYS A 144 0.37 13.06 -32.28
CA LYS A 144 0.90 12.24 -33.37
C LYS A 144 0.29 12.74 -34.67
N THR A 145 1.08 13.38 -35.50
CA THR A 145 0.71 13.66 -36.92
C THR A 145 0.68 12.33 -37.65
N ARG A 146 -0.41 12.02 -38.32
CA ARG A 146 -0.52 10.89 -39.26
C ARG A 146 0.05 11.26 -40.61
#